data_d10d74215a111960d2e1241f90333e1c
#
_entry.id   d10d74215a111960d2e1241f90333e1c
#
_cell.length_a   1.000
_cell.length_b   1.000
_cell.length_c   1.000
_cell.angle_alpha   90.00
_cell.angle_beta   90.00
_cell.angle_gamma   90.00
#
_symmetry.space_group_name_H-M   'P 1'
#
loop_
_entity.id
_entity.type
_entity.pdbx_description
1 polymer ?
#
loop_
_entity_poly.entity_id
_entity_poly.type
_entity_poly.pdbx_seq_one_letter_code
_entity_poly.pdbx_strand_id
1 'polypeptide(L)'
;ASDVYKRQELDHISKAYEDAVLMQDFTYTFLRDDRIGIIGPNGCGKSTLLKIILGQITPDKGTVTIGQTVKIGYFSRESTEMDPSLRVIDYVKEGGELVQTADGTISASAMLERFLFPKDQQYTKIAKLSGGERRRLYLLRILMEAPNILLLDEPTNDLDIATLTILEDYLDQFAGIVITISHDRYFLDRIVRRIFAFEKGGVIRQYEGGYTDYLAHTNEVITVADAGAQGHTDTQAVVSSDGPSKNTRDNWKKGHTHTKKMSYQEQKDYETIEQDIALSLIHI
;
A
#
# COMPACT_ATOMS: atom_id res chain seq x y z
N ALA A 1 -33.52 -13.73 8.31
CA ALA A 1 -33.35 -12.62 7.39
C ALA A 1 -31.84 -12.47 7.19
N SER A 2 -31.31 -12.97 6.08
CA SER A 2 -29.90 -12.77 5.73
C SER A 2 -29.72 -11.31 5.35
N ASP A 3 -28.97 -10.57 6.15
CA ASP A 3 -28.47 -9.26 5.78
C ASP A 3 -27.63 -9.43 4.53
N VAL A 4 -28.24 -9.10 3.40
CA VAL A 4 -27.53 -8.97 2.13
C VAL A 4 -26.66 -7.71 2.24
N TYR A 5 -25.49 -7.84 2.85
CA TYR A 5 -24.44 -6.85 2.72
C TYR A 5 -24.16 -6.74 1.21
N LYS A 6 -24.65 -5.68 0.60
CA LYS A 6 -24.40 -5.40 -0.80
C LYS A 6 -22.92 -5.12 -0.95
N ARG A 7 -22.20 -6.14 -1.41
CA ARG A 7 -20.76 -6.17 -1.62
C ARG A 7 -20.44 -5.31 -2.85
N GLN A 8 -19.28 -4.72 -2.86
CA GLN A 8 -18.68 -4.24 -4.10
C GLN A 8 -18.00 -5.44 -4.75
N GLU A 9 -18.22 -5.62 -6.04
CA GLU A 9 -17.72 -6.78 -6.78
C GLU A 9 -17.21 -6.35 -8.15
N LEU A 10 -16.03 -6.86 -8.48
CA LEU A 10 -15.43 -6.80 -9.81
C LEU A 10 -15.54 -8.18 -10.42
N ASP A 11 -16.22 -8.32 -11.54
CA ASP A 11 -16.46 -9.60 -12.18
C ASP A 11 -15.86 -9.61 -13.59
N HIS A 12 -14.81 -10.40 -13.80
CA HIS A 12 -14.09 -10.61 -15.06
C HIS A 12 -13.71 -9.31 -15.79
N ILE A 13 -13.31 -8.26 -15.03
CA ILE A 13 -12.98 -6.97 -15.61
C ILE A 13 -11.71 -7.02 -16.45
N SER A 14 -11.76 -6.39 -17.61
CA SER A 14 -10.61 -6.18 -18.48
C SER A 14 -10.59 -4.74 -18.99
N LYS A 15 -9.41 -4.17 -19.12
CA LYS A 15 -9.20 -2.82 -19.64
C LYS A 15 -7.92 -2.71 -20.44
N ALA A 16 -8.02 -2.10 -21.62
CA ALA A 16 -6.87 -1.78 -22.46
C ALA A 16 -7.00 -0.34 -22.98
N TYR A 17 -5.88 0.27 -23.30
CA TYR A 17 -5.81 1.52 -24.06
C TYR A 17 -4.89 1.30 -25.25
N GLU A 18 -5.42 1.51 -26.47
CA GLU A 18 -4.70 1.27 -27.72
C GLU A 18 -4.07 -0.15 -27.70
N ASP A 19 -2.74 -0.24 -27.68
CA ASP A 19 -2.00 -1.51 -27.68
C ASP A 19 -1.57 -1.99 -26.27
N ALA A 20 -1.89 -1.21 -25.22
CA ALA A 20 -1.50 -1.53 -23.85
C ALA A 20 -2.63 -2.19 -23.06
N VAL A 21 -2.50 -3.49 -22.78
CA VAL A 21 -3.40 -4.22 -21.88
C VAL A 21 -3.03 -3.87 -20.44
N LEU A 22 -3.91 -3.16 -19.73
CA LEU A 22 -3.70 -2.73 -18.34
C LEU A 22 -4.14 -3.80 -17.34
N MET A 23 -5.28 -4.45 -17.61
CA MET A 23 -5.80 -5.56 -16.80
C MET A 23 -6.60 -6.52 -17.66
N GLN A 24 -6.52 -7.81 -17.30
CA GLN A 24 -7.19 -8.87 -18.02
C GLN A 24 -7.84 -9.82 -17.04
N ASP A 25 -9.16 -10.03 -17.22
CA ASP A 25 -9.95 -11.06 -16.52
C ASP A 25 -9.80 -11.04 -14.98
N PHE A 26 -9.82 -9.84 -14.40
CA PHE A 26 -9.67 -9.68 -12.96
C PHE A 26 -11.02 -9.76 -12.25
N THR A 27 -11.13 -10.67 -11.28
CA THR A 27 -12.32 -10.87 -10.45
C THR A 27 -11.97 -10.72 -8.98
N TYR A 28 -12.76 -9.92 -8.26
CA TYR A 28 -12.61 -9.77 -6.81
C TYR A 28 -13.91 -9.31 -6.15
N THR A 29 -14.26 -9.95 -5.05
CA THR A 29 -15.38 -9.52 -4.18
C THR A 29 -14.81 -8.90 -2.91
N PHE A 30 -15.05 -7.61 -2.70
CA PHE A 30 -14.55 -6.89 -1.53
C PHE A 30 -15.28 -7.33 -0.28
N LEU A 31 -14.53 -7.69 0.74
CA LEU A 31 -15.04 -8.07 2.05
C LEU A 31 -14.97 -6.88 3.01
N ARG A 32 -15.80 -6.91 4.04
CA ARG A 32 -15.72 -5.95 5.14
C ARG A 32 -14.32 -6.00 5.75
N ASP A 33 -13.78 -4.82 6.07
CA ASP A 33 -12.47 -4.64 6.68
C ASP A 33 -11.26 -5.09 5.81
N ASP A 34 -11.47 -5.27 4.49
CA ASP A 34 -10.36 -5.51 3.56
C ASP A 34 -9.34 -4.36 3.60
N ARG A 35 -8.05 -4.73 3.64
CA ARG A 35 -6.90 -3.84 3.60
C ARG A 35 -6.02 -4.24 2.43
N ILE A 36 -6.17 -3.54 1.31
CA ILE A 36 -5.58 -3.94 0.02
C ILE A 36 -4.54 -2.92 -0.41
N GLY A 37 -3.33 -3.40 -0.68
CA GLY A 37 -2.27 -2.63 -1.32
C GLY A 37 -2.17 -2.97 -2.80
N ILE A 38 -2.12 -1.96 -3.66
CA ILE A 38 -1.94 -2.14 -5.09
C ILE A 38 -0.51 -1.73 -5.44
N ILE A 39 0.26 -2.66 -6.00
CA ILE A 39 1.65 -2.45 -6.38
C ILE A 39 1.89 -2.80 -7.85
N GLY A 40 2.94 -2.26 -8.41
CA GLY A 40 3.36 -2.53 -9.79
C GLY A 40 4.09 -1.35 -10.43
N PRO A 41 4.64 -1.51 -11.64
CA PRO A 41 5.35 -0.46 -12.36
C PRO A 41 4.48 0.78 -12.62
N ASN A 42 5.13 1.91 -12.89
CA ASN A 42 4.39 3.10 -13.31
C ASN A 42 3.72 2.86 -14.67
N GLY A 43 2.47 3.32 -14.81
CA GLY A 43 1.69 3.16 -16.05
C GLY A 43 1.05 1.77 -16.24
N CYS A 44 1.21 0.82 -15.32
CA CYS A 44 0.61 -0.52 -15.46
C CYS A 44 -0.92 -0.56 -15.26
N GLY A 45 -1.56 0.54 -14.83
CA GLY A 45 -3.02 0.58 -14.69
C GLY A 45 -3.54 0.69 -13.25
N LYS A 46 -2.69 0.90 -12.24
CA LYS A 46 -3.09 1.01 -10.82
C LYS A 46 -4.19 2.04 -10.59
N SER A 47 -3.95 3.30 -10.97
CA SER A 47 -4.95 4.37 -10.83
C SER A 47 -6.18 4.15 -11.72
N THR A 48 -6.02 3.46 -12.86
CA THR A 48 -7.14 3.05 -13.71
C THR A 48 -8.05 2.06 -12.99
N LEU A 49 -7.49 1.10 -12.25
CA LEU A 49 -8.27 0.18 -11.42
C LEU A 49 -9.06 0.94 -10.35
N LEU A 50 -8.44 1.91 -9.66
CA LEU A 50 -9.17 2.76 -8.70
C LEU A 50 -10.31 3.53 -9.37
N LYS A 51 -10.07 4.11 -10.54
CA LYS A 51 -11.11 4.84 -11.31
C LYS A 51 -12.24 3.93 -11.80
N ILE A 52 -11.96 2.65 -12.07
CA ILE A 52 -12.98 1.64 -12.38
C ILE A 52 -13.80 1.32 -11.12
N ILE A 53 -13.16 1.12 -9.97
CA ILE A 53 -13.81 0.90 -8.68
C ILE A 53 -14.72 2.08 -8.31
N LEU A 54 -14.29 3.31 -8.64
CA LEU A 54 -15.08 4.55 -8.47
C LEU A 54 -16.26 4.67 -9.44
N GLY A 55 -16.32 3.85 -10.50
CA GLY A 55 -17.29 4.00 -11.58
C GLY A 55 -17.00 5.17 -12.52
N GLN A 56 -15.82 5.79 -12.46
CA GLN A 56 -15.40 6.89 -13.35
C GLN A 56 -14.94 6.39 -14.73
N ILE A 57 -14.44 5.17 -14.79
CA ILE A 57 -14.02 4.50 -16.03
C ILE A 57 -14.78 3.19 -16.14
N THR A 58 -15.38 2.95 -17.31
CA THR A 58 -16.04 1.68 -17.62
C THR A 58 -14.97 0.67 -18.08
N PRO A 59 -14.96 -0.56 -17.56
CA PRO A 59 -14.13 -1.63 -18.11
C PRO A 59 -14.58 -1.99 -19.54
N ASP A 60 -13.67 -2.54 -20.34
CA ASP A 60 -13.98 -2.97 -21.71
C ASP A 60 -14.73 -4.30 -21.71
N LYS A 61 -14.48 -5.13 -20.70
CA LYS A 61 -15.20 -6.39 -20.43
C LYS A 61 -15.45 -6.53 -18.95
N GLY A 62 -16.46 -7.34 -18.61
CA GLY A 62 -16.84 -7.61 -17.22
C GLY A 62 -17.76 -6.56 -16.64
N THR A 63 -18.06 -6.69 -15.36
CA THR A 63 -19.00 -5.81 -14.65
C THR A 63 -18.46 -5.37 -13.31
N VAL A 64 -18.85 -4.15 -12.92
CA VAL A 64 -18.56 -3.59 -11.58
C VAL A 64 -19.88 -3.39 -10.87
N THR A 65 -20.09 -4.08 -9.78
CA THR A 65 -21.29 -3.92 -8.96
C THR A 65 -20.96 -3.10 -7.72
N ILE A 66 -21.59 -1.94 -7.57
CA ILE A 66 -21.44 -1.07 -6.40
C ILE A 66 -22.72 -1.15 -5.58
N GLY A 67 -22.61 -1.55 -4.32
CA GLY A 67 -23.75 -1.63 -3.40
C GLY A 67 -24.37 -0.26 -3.13
N GLN A 68 -25.70 -0.18 -2.92
CA GLN A 68 -26.42 1.09 -2.71
C GLN A 68 -26.01 1.85 -1.45
N THR A 69 -25.41 1.17 -0.47
CA THR A 69 -24.95 1.77 0.80
C THR A 69 -23.44 2.12 0.75
N VAL A 70 -22.79 1.90 -0.40
CA VAL A 70 -21.37 2.19 -0.55
C VAL A 70 -21.17 3.70 -0.67
N LYS A 71 -20.34 4.24 0.22
CA LYS A 71 -19.80 5.59 0.18
C LYS A 71 -18.30 5.49 -0.01
N ILE A 72 -17.80 5.94 -1.16
CA ILE A 72 -16.37 5.87 -1.46
C ILE A 72 -15.73 7.23 -1.20
N GLY A 73 -14.74 7.28 -0.30
CA GLY A 73 -13.83 8.41 -0.18
C GLY A 73 -12.61 8.17 -1.06
N TYR A 74 -12.26 9.12 -1.91
CA TYR A 74 -11.13 9.00 -2.82
C TYR A 74 -10.13 10.12 -2.61
N PHE A 75 -8.98 9.77 -2.07
CA PHE A 75 -7.83 10.65 -1.99
C PHE A 75 -6.96 10.46 -3.23
N SER A 76 -7.20 11.30 -4.24
CA SER A 76 -6.51 11.22 -5.52
C SER A 76 -5.14 11.89 -5.45
N ARG A 77 -4.23 11.48 -6.32
CA ARG A 77 -2.94 12.16 -6.53
C ARG A 77 -3.11 13.56 -7.12
N GLU A 78 -4.17 13.77 -7.90
CA GLU A 78 -4.48 15.06 -8.50
C GLU A 78 -4.95 16.05 -7.42
N SER A 79 -4.48 17.29 -7.51
CA SER A 79 -4.92 18.35 -6.59
C SER A 79 -6.39 18.69 -6.87
N THR A 80 -7.22 18.60 -5.85
CA THR A 80 -8.60 19.10 -5.94
C THR A 80 -8.60 20.61 -5.77
N GLU A 81 -9.25 21.31 -6.67
CA GLU A 81 -9.47 22.74 -6.53
C GLU A 81 -10.33 23.01 -5.30
N MET A 82 -9.82 23.87 -4.42
CA MET A 82 -10.50 24.34 -3.22
C MET A 82 -10.81 25.82 -3.38
N ASP A 83 -12.01 26.26 -2.96
CA ASP A 83 -12.30 27.67 -2.91
C ASP A 83 -11.36 28.36 -1.91
N PRO A 84 -10.46 29.22 -2.38
CA PRO A 84 -9.46 29.90 -1.53
C PRO A 84 -10.09 30.89 -0.54
N SER A 85 -11.33 31.30 -0.75
CA SER A 85 -12.06 32.25 0.09
C SER A 85 -12.69 31.62 1.32
N LEU A 86 -12.93 30.30 1.32
CA LEU A 86 -13.48 29.56 2.44
C LEU A 86 -12.51 29.52 3.63
N ARG A 87 -13.07 29.41 4.83
CA ARG A 87 -12.30 29.08 6.03
C ARG A 87 -12.03 27.57 6.08
N VAL A 88 -10.94 27.21 6.71
CA VAL A 88 -10.55 25.81 6.92
C VAL A 88 -11.70 25.00 7.53
N ILE A 89 -12.32 25.51 8.60
CA ILE A 89 -13.43 24.83 9.28
C ILE A 89 -14.68 24.67 8.41
N ASP A 90 -14.98 25.71 7.61
CA ASP A 90 -16.18 25.71 6.76
C ASP A 90 -16.04 24.67 5.64
N TYR A 91 -14.86 24.56 5.03
CA TYR A 91 -14.55 23.56 4.02
C TYR A 91 -14.69 22.12 4.55
N VAL A 92 -14.22 21.86 5.77
CA VAL A 92 -14.33 20.53 6.39
C VAL A 92 -15.77 20.19 6.74
N LYS A 93 -16.55 21.17 7.20
CA LYS A 93 -17.97 21.00 7.52
C LYS A 93 -18.83 20.67 6.30
N GLU A 94 -18.42 21.04 5.10
CA GLU A 94 -19.10 20.59 3.88
C GLU A 94 -19.07 19.04 3.73
N GLY A 95 -18.04 18.36 4.25
CA GLY A 95 -18.01 16.91 4.33
C GLY A 95 -18.88 16.31 5.45
N GLY A 96 -19.03 17.08 6.55
CA GLY A 96 -19.84 16.70 7.71
C GLY A 96 -19.47 17.52 8.95
N GLU A 97 -20.46 17.82 9.78
CA GLU A 97 -20.21 18.49 11.07
C GLU A 97 -19.69 17.52 12.14
N LEU A 98 -20.11 16.26 12.05
CA LEU A 98 -19.81 15.18 12.98
C LEU A 98 -19.45 13.92 12.19
N VAL A 99 -18.44 13.20 12.66
CA VAL A 99 -18.08 11.88 12.12
C VAL A 99 -18.08 10.85 13.24
N GLN A 100 -18.58 9.66 12.94
CA GLN A 100 -18.54 8.52 13.85
C GLN A 100 -17.18 7.82 13.73
N THR A 101 -16.46 7.69 14.84
CA THR A 101 -15.22 6.94 14.96
C THR A 101 -15.38 5.81 15.99
N ALA A 102 -14.39 4.96 16.13
CA ALA A 102 -14.38 3.91 17.15
C ALA A 102 -14.48 4.50 18.58
N ASP A 103 -13.90 5.66 18.80
CA ASP A 103 -13.91 6.37 20.09
C ASP A 103 -15.19 7.18 20.35
N GLY A 104 -16.15 7.15 19.41
CA GLY A 104 -17.42 7.89 19.50
C GLY A 104 -17.55 8.95 18.40
N THR A 105 -18.48 9.89 18.62
CA THR A 105 -18.75 10.97 17.66
C THR A 105 -17.78 12.13 17.85
N ILE A 106 -17.06 12.51 16.81
CA ILE A 106 -16.07 13.59 16.80
C ILE A 106 -16.57 14.74 15.93
N SER A 107 -16.41 15.99 16.39
CA SER A 107 -16.77 17.18 15.63
C SER A 107 -15.69 17.54 14.59
N ALA A 108 -16.08 18.28 13.55
CA ALA A 108 -15.15 18.79 12.54
C ALA A 108 -13.98 19.58 13.17
N SER A 109 -14.23 20.38 14.22
CA SER A 109 -13.19 21.12 14.92
C SER A 109 -12.20 20.20 15.65
N ALA A 110 -12.69 19.18 16.36
CA ALA A 110 -11.83 18.21 17.04
C ALA A 110 -11.03 17.37 16.05
N MET A 111 -11.64 17.02 14.93
CA MET A 111 -10.96 16.29 13.84
C MET A 111 -9.86 17.15 13.19
N LEU A 112 -10.11 18.44 13.00
CA LEU A 112 -9.09 19.40 12.55
C LEU A 112 -7.91 19.49 13.53
N GLU A 113 -8.16 19.56 14.85
CA GLU A 113 -7.10 19.54 15.85
C GLU A 113 -6.27 18.26 15.79
N ARG A 114 -6.93 17.10 15.64
CA ARG A 114 -6.25 15.81 15.46
C ARG A 114 -5.35 15.79 14.22
N PHE A 115 -5.76 16.47 13.14
CA PHE A 115 -5.00 16.61 11.89
C PHE A 115 -4.13 17.89 11.87
N LEU A 116 -3.66 18.35 13.03
CA LEU A 116 -2.69 19.42 13.19
C LEU A 116 -3.16 20.80 12.66
N PHE A 117 -4.46 21.08 12.73
CA PHE A 117 -5.04 22.40 12.53
C PHE A 117 -5.51 22.96 13.88
N PRO A 118 -4.68 23.75 14.59
CA PRO A 118 -5.05 24.34 15.87
C PRO A 118 -6.21 25.32 15.72
N LYS A 119 -6.91 25.64 16.82
CA LYS A 119 -8.15 26.42 16.81
C LYS A 119 -8.04 27.78 16.12
N ASP A 120 -6.92 28.45 16.28
CA ASP A 120 -6.63 29.74 15.65
C ASP A 120 -6.50 29.62 14.12
N GLN A 121 -5.95 28.51 13.63
CA GLN A 121 -5.80 28.24 12.19
C GLN A 121 -7.12 27.82 11.53
N GLN A 122 -8.05 27.21 12.27
CA GLN A 122 -9.33 26.71 11.72
C GLN A 122 -10.20 27.80 11.08
N TYR A 123 -10.07 29.05 11.54
CA TYR A 123 -10.81 30.19 11.03
C TYR A 123 -10.06 30.99 9.96
N THR A 124 -8.86 30.56 9.59
CA THR A 124 -8.10 31.20 8.51
C THR A 124 -8.64 30.77 7.15
N LYS A 125 -8.41 31.59 6.12
CA LYS A 125 -8.78 31.26 4.73
C LYS A 125 -7.84 30.23 4.16
N ILE A 126 -8.37 29.30 3.32
CA ILE A 126 -7.61 28.29 2.61
C ILE A 126 -6.49 28.89 1.75
N ALA A 127 -6.70 30.10 1.21
CA ALA A 127 -5.68 30.84 0.45
C ALA A 127 -4.35 31.01 1.21
N LYS A 128 -4.37 31.02 2.56
CA LYS A 128 -3.18 31.20 3.41
C LYS A 128 -2.44 29.90 3.72
N LEU A 129 -3.03 28.74 3.39
CA LEU A 129 -2.43 27.46 3.65
C LEU A 129 -1.32 27.14 2.64
N SER A 130 -0.28 26.48 3.12
CA SER A 130 0.74 25.82 2.28
C SER A 130 0.15 24.68 1.44
N GLY A 131 0.90 24.19 0.45
CA GLY A 131 0.49 23.07 -0.36
C GLY A 131 0.23 21.81 0.46
N GLY A 132 1.14 21.47 1.39
CA GLY A 132 0.98 20.31 2.29
C GLY A 132 -0.21 20.44 3.23
N GLU A 133 -0.45 21.64 3.80
CA GLU A 133 -1.65 21.88 4.63
C GLU A 133 -2.95 21.75 3.83
N ARG A 134 -2.98 22.23 2.58
CA ARG A 134 -4.14 22.02 1.69
C ARG A 134 -4.36 20.54 1.39
N ARG A 135 -3.30 19.80 1.19
CA ARG A 135 -3.37 18.36 0.93
C ARG A 135 -3.91 17.59 2.12
N ARG A 136 -3.44 17.93 3.33
CA ARG A 136 -3.94 17.40 4.60
C ARG A 136 -5.40 17.77 4.84
N LEU A 137 -5.78 19.02 4.54
CA LEU A 137 -7.16 19.48 4.64
C LEU A 137 -8.10 18.73 3.70
N TYR A 138 -7.65 18.43 2.48
CA TYR A 138 -8.40 17.63 1.51
C TYR A 138 -8.67 16.22 2.01
N LEU A 139 -7.62 15.56 2.54
CA LEU A 139 -7.78 14.24 3.16
C LEU A 139 -8.82 14.29 4.28
N LEU A 140 -8.70 15.27 5.17
CA LEU A 140 -9.60 15.41 6.31
C LEU A 140 -11.06 15.57 5.88
N ARG A 141 -11.34 16.35 4.84
CA ARG A 141 -12.70 16.49 4.30
C ARG A 141 -13.26 15.16 3.84
N ILE A 142 -12.45 14.35 3.11
CA ILE A 142 -12.87 13.01 2.67
C ILE A 142 -13.24 12.14 3.87
N LEU A 143 -12.44 12.17 4.94
CA LEU A 143 -12.71 11.38 6.15
C LEU A 143 -13.98 11.85 6.87
N MET A 144 -14.29 13.15 6.84
CA MET A 144 -15.52 13.70 7.41
C MET A 144 -16.78 13.30 6.67
N GLU A 145 -16.69 12.94 5.41
CA GLU A 145 -17.81 12.38 4.65
C GLU A 145 -18.25 11.00 5.15
N ALA A 146 -17.54 10.43 6.13
CA ALA A 146 -17.78 9.10 6.70
C ALA A 146 -17.89 8.00 5.61
N PRO A 147 -16.86 7.82 4.77
CA PRO A 147 -16.86 6.77 3.77
C PRO A 147 -16.82 5.40 4.45
N ASN A 148 -17.32 4.37 3.75
CA ASN A 148 -17.14 2.97 4.15
C ASN A 148 -16.18 2.20 3.23
N ILE A 149 -15.74 2.85 2.14
CA ILE A 149 -14.60 2.44 1.33
C ILE A 149 -13.69 3.65 1.16
N LEU A 150 -12.42 3.49 1.47
CA LEU A 150 -11.41 4.53 1.32
C LEU A 150 -10.36 4.12 0.29
N LEU A 151 -10.26 4.91 -0.76
CA LEU A 151 -9.26 4.75 -1.81
C LEU A 151 -8.18 5.81 -1.63
N LEU A 152 -6.93 5.37 -1.50
CA LEU A 152 -5.77 6.24 -1.30
C LEU A 152 -4.78 6.05 -2.47
N ASP A 153 -4.62 7.07 -3.30
CA ASP A 153 -3.68 7.04 -4.43
C ASP A 153 -2.41 7.83 -4.06
N GLU A 154 -1.34 7.11 -3.73
CA GLU A 154 -0.02 7.60 -3.33
C GLU A 154 -0.06 8.62 -2.16
N PRO A 155 -0.70 8.30 -1.02
CA PRO A 155 -0.82 9.25 0.09
C PRO A 155 0.55 9.63 0.68
N THR A 156 1.53 8.75 0.60
CA THR A 156 2.88 8.94 1.14
C THR A 156 3.71 9.99 0.41
N ASN A 157 3.36 10.33 -0.84
CA ASN A 157 4.09 11.33 -1.62
C ASN A 157 3.72 12.77 -1.23
N ASP A 158 2.50 12.97 -0.76
CA ASP A 158 1.90 14.31 -0.62
C ASP A 158 1.68 14.73 0.83
N LEU A 159 1.82 13.82 1.78
CA LEU A 159 1.61 14.05 3.20
C LEU A 159 2.95 14.01 3.95
N ASP A 160 3.09 14.90 4.94
CA ASP A 160 4.22 14.86 5.85
C ASP A 160 4.13 13.67 6.82
N ILE A 161 5.25 13.30 7.44
CA ILE A 161 5.37 12.13 8.34
C ILE A 161 4.36 12.22 9.50
N ALA A 162 4.16 13.40 10.08
CA ALA A 162 3.22 13.59 11.18
C ALA A 162 1.77 13.32 10.73
N THR A 163 1.40 13.80 9.55
CA THR A 163 0.07 13.54 8.96
C THR A 163 -0.10 12.06 8.59
N LEU A 164 0.95 11.42 8.08
CA LEU A 164 0.91 9.97 7.77
C LEU A 164 0.70 9.15 9.03
N THR A 165 1.38 9.46 10.13
CA THR A 165 1.16 8.78 11.42
C THR A 165 -0.29 8.91 11.89
N ILE A 166 -0.87 10.12 11.79
CA ILE A 166 -2.27 10.34 12.14
C ILE A 166 -3.23 9.56 11.23
N LEU A 167 -2.92 9.50 9.93
CA LEU A 167 -3.69 8.71 8.97
C LEU A 167 -3.61 7.22 9.31
N GLU A 168 -2.43 6.70 9.61
CA GLU A 168 -2.22 5.30 10.00
C GLU A 168 -3.06 4.95 11.24
N ASP A 169 -2.99 5.78 12.29
CA ASP A 169 -3.79 5.59 13.51
C ASP A 169 -5.30 5.65 13.23
N TYR A 170 -5.73 6.51 12.31
CA TYR A 170 -7.13 6.54 11.87
C TYR A 170 -7.51 5.27 11.13
N LEU A 171 -6.65 4.78 10.24
CA LEU A 171 -6.90 3.57 9.45
C LEU A 171 -6.92 2.30 10.31
N ASP A 172 -6.17 2.23 11.40
CA ASP A 172 -6.22 1.12 12.36
C ASP A 172 -7.62 0.95 12.97
N GLN A 173 -8.32 2.05 13.18
CA GLN A 173 -9.68 2.07 13.77
C GLN A 173 -10.80 2.12 12.72
N PHE A 174 -10.45 2.25 11.44
CA PHE A 174 -11.43 2.40 10.37
C PHE A 174 -12.15 1.08 10.08
N ALA A 175 -13.46 1.02 10.34
CA ALA A 175 -14.29 -0.17 10.16
C ALA A 175 -14.84 -0.30 8.72
N GLY A 176 -14.02 -0.04 7.71
CA GLY A 176 -14.40 -0.10 6.30
C GLY A 176 -13.29 -0.71 5.46
N ILE A 177 -13.46 -0.74 4.16
CA ILE A 177 -12.50 -1.22 3.18
C ILE A 177 -11.47 -0.12 2.90
N VAL A 178 -10.19 -0.46 2.93
CA VAL A 178 -9.09 0.42 2.51
C VAL A 178 -8.38 -0.17 1.33
N ILE A 179 -8.28 0.61 0.25
CA ILE A 179 -7.51 0.23 -0.94
C ILE A 179 -6.49 1.35 -1.17
N THR A 180 -5.22 1.02 -1.15
CA THR A 180 -4.16 2.01 -1.30
C THR A 180 -3.18 1.63 -2.39
N ILE A 181 -2.77 2.62 -3.18
CA ILE A 181 -1.59 2.56 -4.03
C ILE A 181 -0.49 3.27 -3.26
N SER A 182 0.64 2.61 -3.02
CA SER A 182 1.81 3.24 -2.45
C SER A 182 3.08 2.53 -2.90
N HIS A 183 4.19 3.27 -2.95
CA HIS A 183 5.53 2.75 -3.12
C HIS A 183 6.28 2.66 -1.80
N ASP A 184 5.70 3.15 -0.72
CA ASP A 184 6.26 3.09 0.62
C ASP A 184 5.95 1.73 1.26
N ARG A 185 7.01 0.92 1.41
CA ARG A 185 6.91 -0.43 1.99
C ARG A 185 6.46 -0.42 3.45
N TYR A 186 6.89 0.58 4.24
CA TYR A 186 6.55 0.66 5.66
C TYR A 186 5.07 0.96 5.85
N PHE A 187 4.55 1.89 5.06
CA PHE A 187 3.12 2.19 5.03
C PHE A 187 2.29 0.96 4.60
N LEU A 188 2.74 0.26 3.55
CA LEU A 188 2.05 -0.96 3.09
C LEU A 188 2.08 -2.07 4.16
N ASP A 189 3.24 -2.36 4.77
CA ASP A 189 3.35 -3.39 5.81
C ASP A 189 2.50 -3.08 7.05
N ARG A 190 2.34 -1.78 7.38
CA ARG A 190 1.51 -1.38 8.51
C ARG A 190 0.02 -1.51 8.25
N ILE A 191 -0.45 -1.09 7.07
CA ILE A 191 -1.90 -0.95 6.79
C ILE A 191 -2.48 -2.13 6.05
N VAL A 192 -1.69 -2.79 5.18
CA VAL A 192 -2.17 -3.74 4.18
C VAL A 192 -2.12 -5.17 4.70
N ARG A 193 -3.10 -5.97 4.31
CA ARG A 193 -3.19 -7.42 4.61
C ARG A 193 -3.33 -8.27 3.37
N ARG A 194 -3.46 -7.63 2.19
CA ARG A 194 -3.49 -8.28 0.89
C ARG A 194 -2.89 -7.36 -0.16
N ILE A 195 -2.06 -7.92 -1.03
CA ILE A 195 -1.42 -7.19 -2.13
C ILE A 195 -2.04 -7.62 -3.46
N PHE A 196 -2.40 -6.64 -4.29
CA PHE A 196 -2.69 -6.81 -5.70
C PHE A 196 -1.46 -6.38 -6.49
N ALA A 197 -0.72 -7.33 -7.01
CA ALA A 197 0.48 -7.08 -7.79
C ALA A 197 0.14 -7.09 -9.29
N PHE A 198 0.41 -5.98 -9.96
CA PHE A 198 0.31 -5.88 -11.41
C PHE A 198 1.54 -6.49 -12.07
N GLU A 199 1.33 -7.56 -12.80
CA GLU A 199 2.36 -8.29 -13.54
C GLU A 199 2.29 -7.98 -15.04
N LYS A 200 3.27 -8.50 -15.79
CA LYS A 200 3.31 -8.34 -17.25
C LYS A 200 2.06 -8.94 -17.91
N GLY A 201 1.60 -8.29 -18.98
CA GLY A 201 0.43 -8.76 -19.74
C GLY A 201 -0.92 -8.43 -19.10
N GLY A 202 -0.97 -7.53 -18.12
CA GLY A 202 -2.22 -7.10 -17.48
C GLY A 202 -2.78 -8.10 -16.46
N VAL A 203 -1.97 -9.02 -15.98
CA VAL A 203 -2.36 -9.98 -14.95
C VAL A 203 -2.23 -9.29 -13.59
N ILE A 204 -3.29 -9.41 -12.77
CA ILE A 204 -3.26 -8.94 -11.38
C ILE A 204 -3.28 -10.16 -10.47
N ARG A 205 -2.19 -10.40 -9.74
CA ARG A 205 -2.11 -11.48 -8.77
C ARG A 205 -2.37 -10.98 -7.36
N GLN A 206 -3.01 -11.84 -6.60
CA GLN A 206 -3.34 -11.59 -5.20
C GLN A 206 -2.36 -12.33 -4.30
N TYR A 207 -1.81 -11.62 -3.31
CA TYR A 207 -0.93 -12.18 -2.29
C TYR A 207 -1.49 -11.82 -0.92
N GLU A 208 -1.55 -12.79 -0.02
CA GLU A 208 -1.92 -12.54 1.37
C GLU A 208 -0.73 -11.96 2.13
N GLY A 209 -1.00 -11.05 3.08
CA GLY A 209 0.01 -10.39 3.89
C GLY A 209 0.37 -8.99 3.40
N GLY A 210 1.42 -8.42 4.00
CA GLY A 210 1.97 -7.11 3.67
C GLY A 210 2.96 -7.13 2.51
N TYR A 211 3.68 -6.03 2.34
CA TYR A 211 4.68 -5.91 1.28
C TYR A 211 5.90 -6.84 1.52
N THR A 212 6.30 -7.02 2.77
CA THR A 212 7.39 -7.93 3.15
C THR A 212 7.03 -9.38 2.82
N ASP A 213 5.79 -9.81 3.09
CA ASP A 213 5.32 -11.14 2.74
C ASP A 213 5.28 -11.36 1.22
N TYR A 214 4.83 -10.36 0.47
CA TYR A 214 4.87 -10.38 -0.99
C TYR A 214 6.29 -10.58 -1.53
N LEU A 215 7.29 -9.86 -0.98
CA LEU A 215 8.68 -10.01 -1.39
C LEU A 215 9.23 -11.41 -1.07
N ALA A 216 8.88 -11.99 0.07
CA ALA A 216 9.29 -13.35 0.42
C ALA A 216 8.78 -14.37 -0.61
N HIS A 217 7.49 -14.30 -0.95
CA HIS A 217 6.90 -15.17 -1.98
C HIS A 217 7.55 -15.00 -3.36
N THR A 218 7.84 -13.76 -3.75
CA THR A 218 8.45 -13.49 -5.07
C THR A 218 9.89 -13.99 -5.14
N ASN A 219 10.67 -13.87 -4.06
CA ASN A 219 12.04 -14.37 -3.97
C ASN A 219 12.10 -15.90 -3.95
N GLU A 220 11.17 -16.59 -3.29
CA GLU A 220 11.07 -18.04 -3.32
C GLU A 220 10.78 -18.57 -4.73
N VAL A 221 9.92 -17.90 -5.48
CA VAL A 221 9.60 -18.28 -6.88
C VAL A 221 10.82 -18.12 -7.80
N ILE A 222 11.63 -17.07 -7.60
CA ILE A 222 12.85 -16.84 -8.39
C ILE A 222 13.90 -17.92 -8.08
N THR A 223 14.10 -18.28 -6.81
CA THR A 223 15.08 -19.32 -6.43
C THR A 223 14.69 -20.71 -6.91
N VAL A 224 13.40 -21.04 -6.98
CA VAL A 224 12.92 -22.32 -7.53
C VAL A 224 13.03 -22.36 -9.07
N ALA A 225 12.82 -21.22 -9.75
CA ALA A 225 12.97 -21.12 -11.20
C ALA A 225 14.44 -21.28 -11.64
N ASP A 226 15.39 -20.69 -10.90
CA ASP A 226 16.84 -20.86 -11.17
C ASP A 226 17.33 -22.28 -10.85
N ALA A 227 16.77 -22.93 -9.83
CA ALA A 227 17.11 -24.33 -9.50
C ALA A 227 16.57 -25.32 -10.54
N GLY A 228 15.50 -24.98 -11.26
CA GLY A 228 14.92 -25.80 -12.33
C GLY A 228 15.64 -25.69 -13.69
N ALA A 229 16.47 -24.67 -13.89
CA ALA A 229 17.16 -24.45 -15.17
C ALA A 229 18.55 -25.12 -15.27
N GLN A 230 19.03 -25.81 -14.22
CA GLN A 230 20.34 -26.50 -14.20
C GLN A 230 20.24 -28.04 -14.29
N GLY A 231 19.23 -28.55 -14.93
CA GLY A 231 19.07 -30.00 -15.17
C GLY A 231 18.88 -30.35 -16.61
N HIS A 232 19.95 -30.43 -17.41
CA HIS A 232 20.20 -31.38 -18.50
C HIS A 232 21.36 -30.91 -19.39
N THR A 233 22.55 -31.41 -19.12
CA THR A 233 23.51 -31.75 -20.18
C THR A 233 24.13 -33.08 -19.81
N ASP A 234 23.63 -34.11 -20.45
CA ASP A 234 24.32 -35.39 -20.62
C ASP A 234 25.67 -35.17 -21.28
N THR A 235 26.72 -35.69 -20.68
CA THR A 235 27.86 -36.19 -21.47
C THR A 235 28.43 -37.44 -20.82
N GLN A 236 28.39 -38.51 -21.61
CA GLN A 236 28.88 -39.85 -21.34
C GLN A 236 30.40 -39.91 -21.18
N ALA A 237 30.79 -40.88 -20.35
CA ALA A 237 31.93 -41.79 -20.43
C ALA A 237 33.33 -41.24 -20.18
N VAL A 238 34.11 -41.82 -19.27
CA VAL A 238 34.94 -43.04 -19.48
C VAL A 238 35.57 -43.48 -18.14
N VAL A 239 35.59 -44.81 -17.98
CA VAL A 239 36.13 -45.66 -16.94
C VAL A 239 37.62 -45.47 -16.64
N SER A 240 38.04 -45.55 -15.39
CA SER A 240 39.08 -46.46 -14.90
C SER A 240 39.36 -46.29 -13.40
N SER A 241 39.09 -47.36 -12.69
CA SER A 241 39.86 -48.16 -11.71
C SER A 241 40.81 -47.42 -10.75
N ASP A 242 40.65 -47.53 -9.50
CA ASP A 242 41.24 -48.41 -8.49
C ASP A 242 40.93 -47.91 -7.06
N GLY A 243 40.52 -48.78 -6.17
CA GLY A 243 40.31 -48.55 -4.74
C GLY A 243 41.60 -48.85 -3.93
N PRO A 244 41.53 -49.17 -2.62
CA PRO A 244 40.59 -48.74 -1.57
C PRO A 244 41.32 -48.17 -0.32
N SER A 245 40.69 -47.54 0.65
CA SER A 245 40.93 -47.77 2.08
C SER A 245 40.21 -46.79 3.03
N LYS A 246 39.37 -47.41 3.85
CA LYS A 246 39.20 -47.33 5.32
C LYS A 246 38.99 -46.01 6.07
N ASN A 247 37.83 -46.03 6.74
CA ASN A 247 37.62 -45.60 8.17
C ASN A 247 37.79 -44.14 8.54
N THR A 248 36.87 -43.48 9.20
CA THR A 248 36.26 -43.78 10.49
C THR A 248 35.18 -42.71 10.85
N ARG A 249 34.08 -43.18 11.39
CA ARG A 249 33.26 -42.70 12.49
C ARG A 249 33.27 -41.21 12.91
N ASP A 250 32.03 -40.76 13.13
CA ASP A 250 31.56 -39.86 14.18
C ASP A 250 32.00 -38.38 14.17
N ASN A 251 31.09 -37.52 13.77
CA ASN A 251 30.68 -36.49 14.73
C ASN A 251 29.35 -35.84 14.33
N TRP A 252 28.32 -36.20 15.06
CA TRP A 252 27.02 -35.59 15.10
C TRP A 252 27.04 -34.51 16.16
N LYS A 253 26.65 -33.28 15.84
CA LYS A 253 26.38 -32.10 16.63
C LYS A 253 27.33 -30.91 16.39
N LYS A 254 26.79 -29.93 15.64
CA LYS A 254 26.69 -28.53 16.09
C LYS A 254 26.03 -27.69 14.97
N GLY A 255 24.87 -27.14 15.28
CA GLY A 255 24.23 -26.13 14.45
C GLY A 255 25.15 -24.92 14.29
N HIS A 256 25.39 -24.53 13.07
CA HIS A 256 25.99 -23.25 12.75
C HIS A 256 24.90 -22.32 12.22
N THR A 257 24.49 -21.40 13.09
CA THR A 257 23.91 -20.13 12.67
C THR A 257 24.90 -19.42 11.76
N HIS A 258 24.60 -19.36 10.47
CA HIS A 258 25.33 -18.50 9.53
C HIS A 258 24.93 -17.06 9.80
N THR A 259 25.68 -16.34 10.63
CA THR A 259 25.74 -14.89 10.58
C THR A 259 26.33 -14.50 9.20
N LYS A 260 25.51 -13.94 8.32
CA LYS A 260 25.97 -13.31 7.09
C LYS A 260 26.99 -12.24 7.48
N LYS A 261 28.24 -12.40 7.08
CA LYS A 261 29.25 -11.34 7.17
C LYS A 261 28.82 -10.22 6.24
N MET A 262 28.66 -9.01 6.78
CA MET A 262 28.42 -7.80 6.01
C MET A 262 29.50 -7.62 4.95
N SER A 263 29.11 -7.18 3.78
CA SER A 263 30.01 -6.84 2.71
C SER A 263 30.86 -5.61 3.11
N TYR A 264 32.04 -5.45 2.55
CA TYR A 264 32.93 -4.31 2.85
C TYR A 264 32.25 -2.94 2.59
N GLN A 265 31.33 -2.88 1.64
CA GLN A 265 30.56 -1.69 1.33
C GLN A 265 29.50 -1.39 2.38
N GLU A 266 28.80 -2.41 2.86
CA GLU A 266 27.80 -2.30 3.96
C GLU A 266 28.48 -1.90 5.28
N GLN A 267 29.69 -2.35 5.53
CA GLN A 267 30.45 -1.96 6.71
C GLN A 267 30.89 -0.49 6.66
N LYS A 268 31.26 0.02 5.51
CA LYS A 268 31.65 1.41 5.30
C LYS A 268 30.47 2.37 5.42
N ASP A 269 29.31 1.95 4.90
CA ASP A 269 28.07 2.73 5.03
C ASP A 269 27.57 2.78 6.47
N TYR A 270 27.76 1.70 7.24
CA TYR A 270 27.43 1.66 8.66
C TYR A 270 28.32 2.59 9.50
N GLU A 271 29.65 2.61 9.25
CA GLU A 271 30.58 3.52 9.90
C GLU A 271 30.29 4.99 9.59
N THR A 272 29.85 5.29 8.36
CA THR A 272 29.49 6.66 7.97
C THR A 272 28.21 7.12 8.68
N ILE A 273 27.20 6.26 8.81
CA ILE A 273 25.96 6.54 9.54
C ILE A 273 26.22 6.74 11.04
N GLU A 274 27.11 5.94 11.66
CA GLU A 274 27.49 6.15 13.08
C GLU A 274 28.21 7.48 13.29
N GLN A 275 29.06 7.90 12.36
CA GLN A 275 29.74 9.20 12.43
C GLN A 275 28.76 10.38 12.27
N ASP A 276 27.78 10.28 11.37
CA ASP A 276 26.77 11.31 11.17
C ASP A 276 25.82 11.44 12.37
N ILE A 277 25.47 10.32 13.00
CA ILE A 277 24.70 10.31 14.26
C ILE A 277 25.51 10.92 15.40
N ALA A 278 26.80 10.61 15.53
CA ALA A 278 27.67 11.17 16.56
C ALA A 278 27.86 12.69 16.39
N LEU A 279 27.99 13.18 15.15
CA LEU A 279 28.08 14.61 14.81
C LEU A 279 26.75 15.34 15.08
N SER A 280 25.62 14.72 14.83
CA SER A 280 24.29 15.27 15.10
C SER A 280 24.00 15.43 16.60
N LEU A 281 24.55 14.56 17.46
CA LEU A 281 24.40 14.61 18.92
C LEU A 281 25.28 15.66 19.61
N ILE A 282 26.28 16.20 18.91
CA ILE A 282 27.20 17.26 19.45
C ILE A 282 26.63 18.68 19.22
N HIS A 283 25.60 18.82 18.40
CA HIS A 283 24.99 20.12 18.03
C HIS A 283 23.63 20.40 18.70
N ILE A 284 23.31 19.70 19.80
CA ILE A 284 22.13 20.03 20.65
C ILE A 284 22.59 20.65 21.96
#